data_13e53b58cc3ebe497981e35fa951e33b
#
_entry.id   13e53b58cc3ebe497981e35fa951e33b
#
_cell.length_a   1.000
_cell.length_b   1.000
_cell.length_c   1.000
_cell.angle_alpha   90.00
_cell.angle_beta   90.00
_cell.angle_gamma   90.00
#
_symmetry.space_group_name_H-M   'P 1'
#
loop_
_entity.id
_entity.type
_entity.pdbx_description
1 polymer ?
#
loop_
_entity_poly.entity_id
_entity_poly.type
_entity_poly.pdbx_seq_one_letter_code
_entity_poly.pdbx_strand_id
1 'polypeptide(L)'
;MGALDGIRILDLSRILAGPWATQMLSDLGADVVKVEADWGDDTRKWGPPFIEDDAAYFHACNRGKRSMILDIKSDDGIELLRRMIDCADVVVENFRTGTLEKLGLSSEIFEGKILCRITGYGQTGPRASEPGYDIALQAMTGIMSVTGTADGEPAKVGVAWIDVLTGMTAGNGILAALFHRERTGEGQIIDLSLFDVALMAMVNQAQNWVASGNDPTRMGHAHPNIVPYQAFQAKDEWFILACGNDAQFIGVCEATGAKELLRSELADNAGRLAARDEIVETLSLIIRKHPVDYWISAFSQQGVPCTPILSVSEAFGDIQAVARGALWNISGQDSVANALRFMSKTPAQPGLRPPKLGEHTDEIMADWLGDGE
;
A
#
# COMPACT_ATOMS: atom_id res chain seq x y z
N MET A 1 0.55 12.84 -22.71
CA MET A 1 -0.35 11.69 -22.88
C MET A 1 0.04 10.65 -21.85
N GLY A 2 -0.87 10.32 -20.95
CA GLY A 2 -0.68 9.29 -19.92
C GLY A 2 -0.84 7.88 -20.51
N ALA A 3 -0.43 6.86 -19.75
CA ALA A 3 -0.57 5.47 -20.20
C ALA A 3 -2.04 5.03 -20.31
N LEU A 4 -2.94 5.68 -19.58
CA LEU A 4 -4.37 5.37 -19.51
C LEU A 4 -5.26 6.50 -20.06
N ASP A 5 -4.71 7.41 -20.86
CA ASP A 5 -5.52 8.44 -21.52
C ASP A 5 -6.66 7.82 -22.32
N GLY A 6 -7.87 8.31 -22.10
CA GLY A 6 -9.11 7.82 -22.72
C GLY A 6 -9.79 6.67 -21.97
N ILE A 7 -9.19 6.12 -20.91
CA ILE A 7 -9.82 5.13 -20.03
C ILE A 7 -10.69 5.85 -18.99
N ARG A 8 -11.97 5.48 -18.93
CA ARG A 8 -12.97 6.00 -17.98
C ARG A 8 -13.17 5.02 -16.83
N ILE A 9 -12.95 5.48 -15.60
CA ILE A 9 -13.07 4.67 -14.38
C ILE A 9 -14.18 5.24 -13.49
N LEU A 10 -15.18 4.43 -13.20
CA LEU A 10 -16.25 4.74 -12.26
C LEU A 10 -15.85 4.19 -10.88
N ASP A 11 -15.54 5.09 -9.96
CA ASP A 11 -15.11 4.76 -8.59
C ASP A 11 -16.30 4.86 -7.63
N LEU A 12 -16.90 3.72 -7.31
CA LEU A 12 -17.97 3.56 -6.31
C LEU A 12 -17.39 3.20 -4.93
N SER A 13 -16.06 3.11 -4.82
CA SER A 13 -15.40 2.67 -3.60
C SER A 13 -15.23 3.79 -2.58
N ARG A 14 -15.04 3.40 -1.32
CA ARG A 14 -14.83 4.31 -0.19
C ARG A 14 -13.63 3.87 0.64
N ILE A 15 -13.23 4.70 1.56
CA ILE A 15 -12.17 4.50 2.56
C ILE A 15 -10.79 4.56 1.91
N LEU A 16 -10.11 3.42 1.68
CA LEU A 16 -8.72 3.45 1.26
C LEU A 16 -8.39 2.52 0.10
N ALA A 17 -8.63 1.22 0.16
CA ALA A 17 -8.13 0.26 -0.83
C ALA A 17 -8.56 0.60 -2.28
N GLY A 18 -9.86 0.77 -2.52
CA GLY A 18 -10.40 1.18 -3.82
C GLY A 18 -9.98 2.59 -4.23
N PRO A 19 -10.18 3.61 -3.37
CA PRO A 19 -9.73 4.97 -3.66
C PRO A 19 -8.23 5.09 -3.94
N TRP A 20 -7.38 4.33 -3.25
CA TRP A 20 -5.95 4.28 -3.53
C TRP A 20 -5.64 3.69 -4.91
N ALA A 21 -6.32 2.59 -5.29
CA ALA A 21 -6.18 1.99 -6.62
C ALA A 21 -6.56 2.99 -7.73
N THR A 22 -7.73 3.61 -7.60
CA THR A 22 -8.26 4.55 -8.62
C THR A 22 -7.44 5.83 -8.70
N GLN A 23 -6.88 6.33 -7.57
CA GLN A 23 -5.93 7.44 -7.59
C GLN A 23 -4.66 7.09 -8.38
N MET A 24 -4.08 5.90 -8.17
CA MET A 24 -2.89 5.48 -8.92
C MET A 24 -3.17 5.38 -10.43
N LEU A 25 -4.37 4.96 -10.82
CA LEU A 25 -4.79 4.91 -12.23
C LEU A 25 -5.05 6.30 -12.79
N SER A 26 -5.59 7.23 -12.00
CA SER A 26 -5.70 8.65 -12.38
C SER A 26 -4.34 9.30 -12.60
N ASP A 27 -3.35 9.04 -11.73
CA ASP A 27 -1.97 9.52 -11.93
C ASP A 27 -1.34 9.00 -13.25
N LEU A 28 -1.87 7.90 -13.81
CA LEU A 28 -1.45 7.34 -15.11
C LEU A 28 -2.28 7.87 -16.30
N GLY A 29 -3.23 8.77 -16.06
CA GLY A 29 -4.01 9.45 -17.10
C GLY A 29 -5.48 9.01 -17.24
N ALA A 30 -5.96 8.05 -16.43
CA ALA A 30 -7.37 7.67 -16.48
C ALA A 30 -8.28 8.81 -15.98
N ASP A 31 -9.43 8.97 -16.64
CA ASP A 31 -10.51 9.82 -16.17
C ASP A 31 -11.32 9.10 -15.09
N VAL A 32 -11.14 9.51 -13.84
CA VAL A 32 -11.74 8.85 -12.67
C VAL A 32 -12.87 9.70 -12.10
N VAL A 33 -14.09 9.17 -12.17
CA VAL A 33 -15.27 9.75 -11.53
C VAL A 33 -15.56 9.00 -10.24
N LYS A 34 -15.42 9.70 -9.10
CA LYS A 34 -15.81 9.19 -7.77
C LYS A 34 -17.26 9.55 -7.49
N VAL A 35 -18.10 8.53 -7.32
CA VAL A 35 -19.50 8.67 -6.95
C VAL A 35 -19.61 8.59 -5.43
N GLU A 36 -20.23 9.61 -4.85
CA GLU A 36 -20.42 9.72 -3.41
C GLU A 36 -21.92 9.97 -3.10
N ALA A 37 -22.36 9.52 -1.94
CA ALA A 37 -23.65 9.95 -1.39
C ALA A 37 -23.56 11.42 -0.93
N ASP A 38 -24.68 12.03 -0.58
CA ASP A 38 -24.77 13.43 -0.12
C ASP A 38 -23.97 13.74 1.15
N TRP A 39 -23.64 12.72 1.97
CA TRP A 39 -22.78 12.86 3.16
C TRP A 39 -21.29 12.62 2.88
N GLY A 40 -20.91 12.24 1.66
CA GLY A 40 -19.54 11.98 1.20
C GLY A 40 -18.92 10.67 1.67
N ASP A 41 -17.66 10.46 1.30
CA ASP A 41 -16.81 9.39 1.83
C ASP A 41 -16.53 9.64 3.31
N ASP A 42 -16.60 8.60 4.15
CA ASP A 42 -16.36 8.71 5.59
C ASP A 42 -14.97 9.31 5.91
N THR A 43 -13.98 9.07 5.04
CA THR A 43 -12.62 9.59 5.20
C THR A 43 -12.52 11.12 5.12
N ARG A 44 -13.52 11.81 4.56
CA ARG A 44 -13.60 13.29 4.62
C ARG A 44 -13.64 13.82 6.05
N LYS A 45 -14.15 13.01 6.99
CA LYS A 45 -14.34 13.34 8.41
C LYS A 45 -13.29 12.74 9.35
N TRP A 46 -12.34 11.96 8.83
CA TRP A 46 -11.33 11.26 9.66
C TRP A 46 -10.11 12.12 9.96
N GLY A 47 -10.35 13.33 10.41
CA GLY A 47 -9.36 14.27 10.93
C GLY A 47 -9.42 14.42 12.46
N PRO A 48 -8.50 15.18 13.10
CA PRO A 48 -7.47 16.00 12.46
C PRO A 48 -6.29 15.18 11.90
N PRO A 49 -5.45 15.74 11.00
CA PRO A 49 -5.52 17.12 10.49
C PRO A 49 -6.54 17.26 9.34
N PHE A 50 -7.01 18.48 9.13
CA PHE A 50 -7.88 18.87 8.03
C PHE A 50 -7.13 19.76 7.05
N ILE A 51 -7.51 19.68 5.78
CA ILE A 51 -7.08 20.54 4.69
C ILE A 51 -8.35 21.14 4.11
N GLU A 52 -8.56 22.43 4.29
CA GLU A 52 -9.86 23.08 4.10
C GLU A 52 -10.95 22.34 4.91
N ASP A 53 -11.98 21.83 4.25
CA ASP A 53 -13.13 21.17 4.88
C ASP A 53 -12.96 19.63 5.00
N ASP A 54 -11.98 19.05 4.33
CA ASP A 54 -11.78 17.59 4.28
C ASP A 54 -10.55 17.15 5.09
N ALA A 55 -10.61 15.98 5.70
CA ALA A 55 -9.48 15.41 6.43
C ALA A 55 -8.33 15.05 5.47
N ALA A 56 -7.09 15.18 5.94
CA ALA A 56 -5.89 14.79 5.18
C ALA A 56 -5.94 13.33 4.71
N TYR A 57 -6.69 12.48 5.40
CA TYR A 57 -6.90 11.09 5.01
C TYR A 57 -7.59 10.99 3.64
N PHE A 58 -8.65 11.77 3.41
CA PHE A 58 -9.32 11.83 2.11
C PHE A 58 -8.38 12.33 1.01
N HIS A 59 -7.57 13.35 1.32
CA HIS A 59 -6.59 13.91 0.40
C HIS A 59 -5.49 12.92 0.00
N ALA A 60 -5.16 11.96 0.86
CA ALA A 60 -4.11 10.98 0.59
C ALA A 60 -4.43 10.02 -0.57
N CYS A 61 -5.71 9.80 -0.90
CA CYS A 61 -6.14 8.77 -1.87
C CYS A 61 -7.19 9.23 -2.90
N ASN A 62 -7.43 10.55 -3.05
CA ASN A 62 -8.48 11.04 -3.96
C ASN A 62 -8.05 12.17 -4.91
N ARG A 63 -6.75 12.48 -5.02
CA ARG A 63 -6.29 13.46 -6.04
C ARG A 63 -6.54 12.93 -7.46
N GLY A 64 -6.67 13.86 -8.39
CA GLY A 64 -6.86 13.55 -9.80
C GLY A 64 -8.24 13.04 -10.17
N LYS A 65 -9.16 12.90 -9.20
CA LYS A 65 -10.52 12.46 -9.42
C LYS A 65 -11.48 13.64 -9.60
N ARG A 66 -12.60 13.38 -10.29
CA ARG A 66 -13.79 14.22 -10.29
C ARG A 66 -14.83 13.62 -9.35
N SER A 67 -15.52 14.43 -8.54
CA SER A 67 -16.55 13.97 -7.60
C SER A 67 -17.95 14.30 -8.10
N MET A 68 -18.85 13.35 -7.96
CA MET A 68 -20.27 13.45 -8.25
C MET A 68 -21.08 12.95 -7.06
N ILE A 69 -22.13 13.69 -6.68
CA ILE A 69 -23.13 13.21 -5.70
C ILE A 69 -24.20 12.41 -6.45
N LEU A 70 -24.47 11.20 -5.94
CA LEU A 70 -25.55 10.36 -6.48
C LEU A 70 -26.14 9.47 -5.37
N ASP A 71 -27.45 9.57 -5.18
CA ASP A 71 -28.19 8.64 -4.32
C ASP A 71 -28.51 7.34 -5.08
N ILE A 72 -27.61 6.38 -5.00
CA ILE A 72 -27.76 5.06 -5.63
C ILE A 72 -28.88 4.19 -5.03
N LYS A 73 -29.64 4.71 -4.03
CA LYS A 73 -30.78 4.00 -3.45
C LYS A 73 -32.11 4.46 -4.04
N SER A 74 -32.13 5.59 -4.71
CA SER A 74 -33.31 6.08 -5.43
C SER A 74 -33.43 5.45 -6.82
N ASP A 75 -34.63 5.34 -7.35
CA ASP A 75 -34.86 4.78 -8.69
C ASP A 75 -34.16 5.59 -9.77
N ASP A 76 -34.23 6.92 -9.71
CA ASP A 76 -33.55 7.83 -10.63
C ASP A 76 -32.03 7.71 -10.51
N GLY A 77 -31.51 7.55 -9.28
CA GLY A 77 -30.08 7.39 -9.04
C GLY A 77 -29.53 6.07 -9.58
N ILE A 78 -30.27 4.98 -9.46
CA ILE A 78 -29.91 3.69 -10.06
C ILE A 78 -29.92 3.76 -11.58
N GLU A 79 -30.92 4.40 -12.17
CA GLU A 79 -30.96 4.55 -13.63
C GLU A 79 -29.79 5.39 -14.14
N LEU A 80 -29.46 6.48 -13.44
CA LEU A 80 -28.29 7.30 -13.76
C LEU A 80 -26.98 6.50 -13.59
N LEU A 81 -26.87 5.71 -12.53
CA LEU A 81 -25.70 4.85 -12.31
C LEU A 81 -25.51 3.82 -13.45
N ARG A 82 -26.61 3.23 -13.98
CA ARG A 82 -26.56 2.32 -15.13
C ARG A 82 -25.98 3.02 -16.36
N ARG A 83 -26.47 4.22 -16.67
CA ARG A 83 -25.97 5.04 -17.79
C ARG A 83 -24.46 5.36 -17.61
N MET A 84 -24.02 5.66 -16.40
CA MET A 84 -22.60 5.89 -16.11
C MET A 84 -21.76 4.60 -16.27
N ILE A 85 -22.28 3.45 -15.82
CA ILE A 85 -21.62 2.15 -16.03
C ILE A 85 -21.47 1.88 -17.53
N ASP A 86 -22.47 2.20 -18.35
CA ASP A 86 -22.39 2.04 -19.81
C ASP A 86 -21.26 2.84 -20.44
N CYS A 87 -20.96 4.02 -19.91
CA CYS A 87 -19.88 4.89 -20.36
C CYS A 87 -18.50 4.53 -19.81
N ALA A 88 -18.44 3.73 -18.75
CA ALA A 88 -17.18 3.36 -18.08
C ALA A 88 -16.48 2.18 -18.75
N ASP A 89 -15.17 2.18 -18.73
CA ASP A 89 -14.31 1.04 -19.06
C ASP A 89 -14.09 0.13 -17.86
N VAL A 90 -13.98 0.74 -16.69
CA VAL A 90 -13.69 0.08 -15.41
C VAL A 90 -14.65 0.59 -14.36
N VAL A 91 -15.20 -0.33 -13.56
CA VAL A 91 -15.96 0.00 -12.36
C VAL A 91 -15.24 -0.58 -11.16
N VAL A 92 -14.99 0.23 -10.13
CA VAL A 92 -14.37 -0.20 -8.88
C VAL A 92 -15.36 -0.02 -7.74
N GLU A 93 -15.64 -1.07 -6.99
CA GLU A 93 -16.54 -1.01 -5.83
C GLU A 93 -15.96 -1.76 -4.63
N ASN A 94 -16.35 -1.34 -3.43
CA ASN A 94 -16.04 -2.06 -2.19
C ASN A 94 -17.26 -2.16 -1.26
N PHE A 95 -18.42 -2.38 -1.84
CA PHE A 95 -19.64 -2.65 -1.11
C PHE A 95 -19.59 -4.02 -0.42
N ARG A 96 -20.52 -4.23 0.48
CA ARG A 96 -20.75 -5.56 1.05
C ARG A 96 -21.20 -6.51 -0.07
N THR A 97 -20.72 -7.75 -0.02
CA THR A 97 -21.13 -8.82 -0.93
C THR A 97 -22.63 -8.90 -1.10
N GLY A 98 -23.10 -8.96 -2.34
CA GLY A 98 -24.51 -8.97 -2.71
C GLY A 98 -25.20 -7.61 -2.77
N THR A 99 -24.46 -6.50 -2.59
CA THR A 99 -25.06 -5.15 -2.67
C THR A 99 -25.40 -4.75 -4.10
N LEU A 100 -24.51 -4.98 -5.07
CA LEU A 100 -24.78 -4.68 -6.49
C LEU A 100 -26.02 -5.44 -6.97
N GLU A 101 -26.12 -6.70 -6.64
CA GLU A 101 -27.23 -7.57 -6.98
C GLU A 101 -28.57 -7.06 -6.37
N LYS A 102 -28.56 -6.57 -5.14
CA LYS A 102 -29.73 -5.96 -4.48
C LYS A 102 -30.15 -4.63 -5.13
N LEU A 103 -29.21 -3.90 -5.72
CA LEU A 103 -29.45 -2.69 -6.49
C LEU A 103 -29.92 -3.00 -7.92
N GLY A 104 -30.08 -4.29 -8.28
CA GLY A 104 -30.45 -4.72 -9.62
C GLY A 104 -29.33 -4.55 -10.64
N LEU A 105 -28.09 -4.46 -10.18
CA LEU A 105 -26.88 -4.37 -11.02
C LEU A 105 -26.25 -5.78 -11.12
N SER A 106 -26.86 -6.64 -11.94
CA SER A 106 -26.37 -7.99 -12.18
C SER A 106 -25.10 -8.00 -13.05
N SER A 107 -24.43 -9.14 -13.11
CA SER A 107 -23.16 -9.30 -13.86
C SER A 107 -23.28 -8.94 -15.35
N GLU A 108 -24.45 -9.10 -15.96
CA GLU A 108 -24.69 -8.80 -17.37
C GLU A 108 -24.48 -7.31 -17.70
N ILE A 109 -24.72 -6.41 -16.76
CA ILE A 109 -24.53 -4.95 -16.94
C ILE A 109 -23.03 -4.62 -17.15
N PHE A 110 -22.14 -5.48 -16.68
CA PHE A 110 -20.70 -5.30 -16.80
C PHE A 110 -20.08 -6.09 -17.96
N GLU A 111 -20.89 -6.64 -18.87
CA GLU A 111 -20.37 -7.34 -20.04
C GLU A 111 -19.49 -6.41 -20.90
N GLY A 112 -18.30 -6.90 -21.28
CA GLY A 112 -17.30 -6.11 -22.02
C GLY A 112 -16.53 -5.09 -21.17
N LYS A 113 -16.86 -4.92 -19.88
CA LYS A 113 -16.23 -3.99 -18.96
C LYS A 113 -15.35 -4.72 -17.94
N ILE A 114 -14.57 -3.96 -17.18
CA ILE A 114 -13.81 -4.48 -16.06
C ILE A 114 -14.52 -4.08 -14.77
N LEU A 115 -14.99 -5.06 -13.99
CA LEU A 115 -15.56 -4.83 -12.67
C LEU A 115 -14.56 -5.31 -11.61
N CYS A 116 -14.00 -4.40 -10.83
CA CYS A 116 -13.12 -4.72 -9.69
C CYS A 116 -13.92 -4.61 -8.37
N ARG A 117 -14.15 -5.74 -7.74
CA ARG A 117 -14.88 -5.89 -6.48
C ARG A 117 -13.89 -6.12 -5.34
N ILE A 118 -13.80 -5.20 -4.40
CA ILE A 118 -12.86 -5.25 -3.27
C ILE A 118 -13.66 -5.48 -1.99
N THR A 119 -13.44 -6.62 -1.32
CA THR A 119 -14.15 -6.95 -0.09
C THR A 119 -13.20 -7.48 0.99
N GLY A 120 -13.69 -7.62 2.22
CA GLY A 120 -12.88 -8.20 3.30
C GLY A 120 -12.44 -9.64 3.03
N TYR A 121 -13.37 -10.47 2.51
CA TYR A 121 -13.19 -11.93 2.40
C TYR A 121 -13.50 -12.52 1.02
N GLY A 122 -13.72 -11.71 -0.01
CA GLY A 122 -14.11 -12.17 -1.35
C GLY A 122 -15.62 -12.35 -1.50
N GLN A 123 -16.04 -12.67 -2.72
CA GLN A 123 -17.45 -12.86 -3.06
C GLN A 123 -17.97 -14.26 -2.67
N THR A 124 -17.07 -15.20 -2.35
CA THR A 124 -17.37 -16.60 -2.06
C THR A 124 -16.76 -17.04 -0.73
N GLY A 125 -17.14 -18.23 -0.28
CA GLY A 125 -16.62 -18.80 0.96
C GLY A 125 -17.46 -18.45 2.20
N PRO A 126 -17.14 -19.07 3.35
CA PRO A 126 -17.97 -19.01 4.55
C PRO A 126 -18.04 -17.61 5.19
N ARG A 127 -17.09 -16.72 4.90
CA ARG A 127 -16.99 -15.37 5.46
C ARG A 127 -17.34 -14.26 4.47
N ALA A 128 -17.84 -14.58 3.28
CA ALA A 128 -18.10 -13.59 2.22
C ALA A 128 -19.04 -12.45 2.64
N SER A 129 -19.95 -12.69 3.57
CA SER A 129 -20.88 -11.68 4.09
C SER A 129 -20.34 -10.86 5.29
N GLU A 130 -19.18 -11.25 5.84
CA GLU A 130 -18.58 -10.58 6.99
C GLU A 130 -17.91 -9.25 6.56
N PRO A 131 -17.98 -8.20 7.39
CA PRO A 131 -17.22 -6.98 7.14
C PRO A 131 -15.74 -7.22 7.40
N GLY A 132 -14.87 -6.69 6.54
CA GLY A 132 -13.41 -6.73 6.71
C GLY A 132 -12.85 -5.32 6.82
N TYR A 133 -12.10 -5.05 7.90
CA TYR A 133 -11.30 -3.86 8.06
C TYR A 133 -9.82 -4.24 8.15
N ASP A 134 -8.93 -3.37 7.70
CA ASP A 134 -7.48 -3.58 7.70
C ASP A 134 -6.96 -4.20 9.00
N ILE A 135 -7.23 -3.59 10.15
CA ILE A 135 -6.74 -4.07 11.46
C ILE A 135 -7.27 -5.47 11.80
N ALA A 136 -8.53 -5.77 11.45
CA ALA A 136 -9.09 -7.10 11.70
C ALA A 136 -8.39 -8.15 10.82
N LEU A 137 -8.10 -7.81 9.57
CA LEU A 137 -7.39 -8.69 8.65
C LEU A 137 -5.92 -8.86 9.06
N GLN A 138 -5.23 -7.81 9.52
CA GLN A 138 -3.89 -7.95 10.10
C GLN A 138 -3.87 -8.95 11.27
N ALA A 139 -4.91 -8.96 12.11
CA ALA A 139 -5.03 -9.90 13.21
C ALA A 139 -5.30 -11.33 12.73
N MET A 140 -6.22 -11.51 11.78
CA MET A 140 -6.70 -12.83 11.34
C MET A 140 -5.76 -13.58 10.39
N THR A 141 -4.86 -12.86 9.72
CA THR A 141 -3.97 -13.44 8.70
C THR A 141 -2.55 -13.70 9.22
N GLY A 142 -2.32 -13.55 10.52
CA GLY A 142 -1.05 -13.84 11.14
C GLY A 142 -0.04 -12.67 11.15
N ILE A 143 -0.33 -11.54 10.49
CA ILE A 143 0.59 -10.38 10.47
C ILE A 143 0.88 -9.89 11.89
N MET A 144 -0.13 -9.77 12.75
CA MET A 144 0.08 -9.34 14.15
C MET A 144 0.77 -10.41 15.01
N SER A 145 0.74 -11.69 14.61
CA SER A 145 1.44 -12.75 15.33
C SER A 145 2.96 -12.69 15.13
N VAL A 146 3.42 -12.05 14.05
CA VAL A 146 4.86 -11.91 13.72
C VAL A 146 5.36 -10.45 13.86
N THR A 147 4.48 -9.50 14.17
CA THR A 147 4.82 -8.07 14.29
C THR A 147 4.82 -7.63 15.75
N GLY A 148 5.89 -6.95 16.16
CA GLY A 148 6.10 -6.50 17.54
C GLY A 148 7.29 -7.16 18.22
N THR A 149 7.62 -6.72 19.44
CA THR A 149 8.72 -7.29 20.25
C THR A 149 8.37 -8.70 20.72
N ALA A 150 9.39 -9.54 20.95
CA ALA A 150 9.21 -10.95 21.33
C ALA A 150 8.29 -11.11 22.56
N ASP A 151 8.53 -10.31 23.60
CA ASP A 151 7.79 -10.36 24.86
C ASP A 151 6.67 -9.31 24.96
N GLY A 152 6.42 -8.55 23.88
CA GLY A 152 5.43 -7.49 23.85
C GLY A 152 4.03 -7.95 23.42
N GLU A 153 3.10 -6.99 23.40
CA GLU A 153 1.77 -7.20 22.83
C GLU A 153 1.83 -7.37 21.30
N PRO A 154 0.88 -8.09 20.69
CA PRO A 154 0.74 -8.10 19.24
C PRO A 154 0.55 -6.69 18.70
N ALA A 155 1.31 -6.31 17.68
CA ALA A 155 1.27 -4.98 17.10
C ALA A 155 0.79 -5.02 15.64
N LYS A 156 -0.03 -4.02 15.26
CA LYS A 156 -0.33 -3.78 13.85
C LYS A 156 0.78 -2.98 13.18
N VAL A 157 0.87 -3.04 11.87
CA VAL A 157 1.68 -2.09 11.09
C VAL A 157 1.09 -0.68 11.26
N GLY A 158 1.93 0.33 11.35
CA GLY A 158 1.53 1.71 11.64
C GLY A 158 0.62 2.36 10.59
N VAL A 159 0.64 1.85 9.36
CA VAL A 159 -0.21 2.23 8.23
C VAL A 159 -1.32 1.19 8.06
N ALA A 160 -2.44 1.52 7.42
CA ALA A 160 -3.45 0.55 6.96
C ALA A 160 -2.86 -0.28 5.80
N TRP A 161 -1.95 -1.17 6.16
CA TRP A 161 -1.03 -1.83 5.23
C TRP A 161 -1.74 -2.77 4.25
N ILE A 162 -2.77 -3.46 4.72
CA ILE A 162 -3.54 -4.39 3.88
C ILE A 162 -4.38 -3.62 2.87
N ASP A 163 -4.99 -2.50 3.27
CA ASP A 163 -5.70 -1.63 2.33
C ASP A 163 -4.77 -1.11 1.22
N VAL A 164 -3.57 -0.63 1.59
CA VAL A 164 -2.58 -0.14 0.61
C VAL A 164 -2.16 -1.24 -0.36
N LEU A 165 -1.82 -2.43 0.14
CA LEU A 165 -1.45 -3.58 -0.69
C LEU A 165 -2.62 -4.04 -1.57
N THR A 166 -3.85 -4.03 -1.03
CA THR A 166 -5.05 -4.38 -1.79
C THR A 166 -5.30 -3.38 -2.92
N GLY A 167 -5.15 -2.08 -2.65
CA GLY A 167 -5.26 -1.06 -3.69
C GLY A 167 -4.20 -1.22 -4.79
N MET A 168 -2.95 -1.52 -4.43
CA MET A 168 -1.90 -1.83 -5.41
C MET A 168 -2.22 -3.10 -6.21
N THR A 169 -2.73 -4.14 -5.57
CA THR A 169 -3.13 -5.39 -6.23
C THR A 169 -4.32 -5.16 -7.15
N ALA A 170 -5.30 -4.36 -6.73
CA ALA A 170 -6.43 -3.94 -7.56
C ALA A 170 -5.96 -3.18 -8.82
N GLY A 171 -5.06 -2.21 -8.65
CA GLY A 171 -4.45 -1.50 -9.79
C GLY A 171 -3.76 -2.45 -10.77
N ASN A 172 -2.95 -3.40 -10.28
CA ASN A 172 -2.32 -4.43 -11.12
C ASN A 172 -3.36 -5.31 -11.84
N GLY A 173 -4.41 -5.74 -11.14
CA GLY A 173 -5.48 -6.54 -11.70
C GLY A 173 -6.25 -5.81 -12.80
N ILE A 174 -6.56 -4.53 -12.58
CA ILE A 174 -7.23 -3.66 -13.56
C ILE A 174 -6.36 -3.46 -14.80
N LEU A 175 -5.06 -3.18 -14.64
CA LEU A 175 -4.14 -3.04 -15.77
C LEU A 175 -4.01 -4.34 -16.58
N ALA A 176 -3.94 -5.49 -15.91
CA ALA A 176 -3.91 -6.80 -16.58
C ALA A 176 -5.23 -7.07 -17.34
N ALA A 177 -6.38 -6.71 -16.74
CA ALA A 177 -7.69 -6.86 -17.37
C ALA A 177 -7.87 -5.91 -18.58
N LEU A 178 -7.40 -4.65 -18.48
CA LEU A 178 -7.38 -3.72 -19.60
C LEU A 178 -6.52 -4.24 -20.75
N PHE A 179 -5.33 -4.77 -20.45
CA PHE A 179 -4.45 -5.38 -21.45
C PHE A 179 -5.07 -6.61 -22.13
N HIS A 180 -5.80 -7.45 -21.36
CA HIS A 180 -6.55 -8.58 -21.92
C HIS A 180 -7.66 -8.07 -22.85
N ARG A 181 -8.45 -7.10 -22.39
CA ARG A 181 -9.56 -6.53 -23.16
C ARG A 181 -9.08 -5.88 -24.47
N GLU A 182 -7.97 -5.16 -24.46
CA GLU A 182 -7.36 -4.57 -25.65
C GLU A 182 -7.07 -5.62 -26.75
N ARG A 183 -6.70 -6.83 -26.33
CA ARG A 183 -6.32 -7.94 -27.24
C ARG A 183 -7.49 -8.79 -27.69
N THR A 184 -8.52 -8.93 -26.89
CA THR A 184 -9.61 -9.90 -27.08
C THR A 184 -10.97 -9.26 -27.26
N GLY A 185 -11.14 -8.02 -26.81
CA GLY A 185 -12.46 -7.36 -26.69
C GLY A 185 -13.24 -7.78 -25.44
N GLU A 186 -12.72 -8.72 -24.63
CA GLU A 186 -13.44 -9.30 -23.51
C GLU A 186 -13.11 -8.57 -22.18
N GLY A 187 -14.16 -8.10 -21.48
CA GLY A 187 -14.06 -7.63 -20.10
C GLY A 187 -13.99 -8.78 -19.09
N GLN A 188 -13.81 -8.46 -17.80
CA GLN A 188 -13.81 -9.47 -16.75
C GLN A 188 -14.12 -8.89 -15.36
N ILE A 189 -14.53 -9.78 -14.45
CA ILE A 189 -14.74 -9.46 -13.05
C ILE A 189 -13.49 -9.86 -12.27
N ILE A 190 -13.00 -8.93 -11.45
CA ILE A 190 -11.90 -9.13 -10.49
C ILE A 190 -12.53 -9.23 -9.11
N ASP A 191 -12.55 -10.42 -8.52
CA ASP A 191 -12.94 -10.64 -7.13
C ASP A 191 -11.67 -10.57 -6.27
N LEU A 192 -11.50 -9.50 -5.51
CA LEU A 192 -10.31 -9.24 -4.71
C LEU A 192 -10.67 -9.12 -3.24
N SER A 193 -10.04 -9.96 -2.41
CA SER A 193 -10.24 -9.88 -0.96
C SER A 193 -9.01 -9.35 -0.24
N LEU A 194 -9.26 -8.52 0.79
CA LEU A 194 -8.21 -8.07 1.70
C LEU A 194 -7.55 -9.27 2.40
N PHE A 195 -8.34 -10.31 2.71
CA PHE A 195 -7.85 -11.52 3.37
C PHE A 195 -6.80 -12.25 2.51
N ASP A 196 -7.07 -12.47 1.22
CA ASP A 196 -6.13 -13.15 0.32
C ASP A 196 -4.86 -12.32 0.12
N VAL A 197 -5.01 -10.99 -0.05
CA VAL A 197 -3.87 -10.08 -0.16
C VAL A 197 -3.01 -10.11 1.11
N ALA A 198 -3.63 -10.13 2.28
CA ALA A 198 -2.92 -10.21 3.55
C ALA A 198 -2.16 -11.52 3.72
N LEU A 199 -2.75 -12.66 3.33
CA LEU A 199 -2.05 -13.96 3.33
C LEU A 199 -0.89 -13.96 2.34
N MET A 200 -1.09 -13.44 1.13
CA MET A 200 -0.04 -13.30 0.11
C MET A 200 1.12 -12.42 0.63
N ALA A 201 0.82 -11.36 1.38
CA ALA A 201 1.81 -10.44 1.93
C ALA A 201 2.71 -11.05 3.02
N MET A 202 2.35 -12.20 3.59
CA MET A 202 3.20 -12.90 4.56
C MET A 202 4.49 -13.49 3.97
N VAL A 203 4.59 -13.65 2.65
CA VAL A 203 5.78 -14.02 1.86
C VAL A 203 6.67 -15.06 2.56
N ASN A 204 7.85 -14.63 3.06
CA ASN A 204 8.84 -15.52 3.71
C ASN A 204 8.34 -16.14 5.02
N GLN A 205 7.52 -15.43 5.79
CA GLN A 205 6.98 -15.97 7.05
C GLN A 205 5.99 -17.12 6.77
N ALA A 206 5.09 -16.93 5.79
CA ALA A 206 4.21 -18.00 5.34
C ALA A 206 5.00 -19.19 4.78
N GLN A 207 6.04 -18.93 3.97
CA GLN A 207 6.86 -20.00 3.39
C GLN A 207 7.71 -20.71 4.44
N ASN A 208 8.19 -20.02 5.48
CA ASN A 208 8.86 -20.65 6.62
C ASN A 208 7.92 -21.63 7.34
N TRP A 209 6.67 -21.23 7.59
CA TRP A 209 5.65 -22.11 8.16
C TRP A 209 5.35 -23.31 7.25
N VAL A 210 5.11 -23.10 5.97
CA VAL A 210 4.83 -24.17 5.00
C VAL A 210 5.97 -25.20 4.94
N ALA A 211 7.24 -24.74 5.02
CA ALA A 211 8.41 -25.61 4.91
C ALA A 211 8.75 -26.36 6.20
N SER A 212 8.47 -25.76 7.36
CA SER A 212 8.91 -26.29 8.67
C SER A 212 7.77 -26.89 9.51
N GLY A 213 6.52 -26.47 9.24
CA GLY A 213 5.37 -26.76 10.12
C GLY A 213 5.37 -25.97 11.43
N ASN A 214 6.36 -25.09 11.65
CA ASN A 214 6.46 -24.31 12.89
C ASN A 214 5.92 -22.90 12.68
N ASP A 215 5.07 -22.43 13.60
CA ASP A 215 4.55 -21.07 13.56
C ASP A 215 5.68 -20.04 13.81
N PRO A 216 5.82 -19.02 12.93
CA PRO A 216 6.70 -17.90 13.17
C PRO A 216 6.29 -17.13 14.43
N THR A 217 7.26 -16.57 15.11
CA THR A 217 7.05 -15.76 16.32
C THR A 217 7.50 -14.32 16.12
N ARG A 218 7.05 -13.42 17.00
CA ARG A 218 7.53 -12.04 17.03
C ARG A 218 9.01 -11.99 17.38
N MET A 219 9.77 -11.26 16.58
CA MET A 219 11.22 -11.08 16.75
C MET A 219 11.63 -9.60 16.86
N GLY A 220 10.67 -8.72 17.12
CA GLY A 220 10.93 -7.28 17.12
C GLY A 220 11.35 -6.80 15.72
N HIS A 221 12.55 -6.29 15.66
CA HIS A 221 13.18 -5.81 14.42
C HIS A 221 14.17 -6.81 13.81
N ALA A 222 14.33 -8.00 14.38
CA ALA A 222 15.28 -8.99 13.88
C ALA A 222 14.71 -9.77 12.69
N HIS A 223 15.55 -10.01 11.67
CA HIS A 223 15.17 -10.85 10.53
C HIS A 223 15.18 -12.34 10.94
N PRO A 224 14.13 -13.13 10.58
CA PRO A 224 14.03 -14.52 11.02
C PRO A 224 15.15 -15.42 10.47
N ASN A 225 15.62 -15.16 9.26
CA ASN A 225 16.50 -16.06 8.51
C ASN A 225 17.93 -15.53 8.30
N ILE A 226 18.28 -14.34 8.80
CA ILE A 226 19.60 -13.70 8.56
C ILE A 226 20.10 -13.05 9.84
N VAL A 227 21.44 -13.19 10.11
CA VAL A 227 22.11 -12.62 11.30
C VAL A 227 23.50 -12.09 10.94
N PRO A 228 23.85 -10.87 11.41
CA PRO A 228 23.02 -9.85 12.04
C PRO A 228 22.22 -9.05 10.99
N TYR A 229 20.92 -8.94 11.18
CA TYR A 229 20.04 -8.12 10.34
C TYR A 229 18.91 -7.59 11.22
N GLN A 230 19.14 -6.43 11.83
CA GLN A 230 18.21 -5.87 12.82
C GLN A 230 18.57 -4.44 13.22
N ALA A 231 17.72 -3.82 14.06
CA ALA A 231 18.10 -2.58 14.72
C ALA A 231 19.06 -2.83 15.87
N PHE A 232 20.00 -1.91 16.04
CA PHE A 232 20.90 -1.81 17.21
C PHE A 232 20.80 -0.42 17.84
N GLN A 233 20.94 -0.37 19.15
CA GLN A 233 21.01 0.89 19.86
C GLN A 233 22.47 1.33 19.95
N ALA A 234 22.78 2.46 19.31
CA ALA A 234 24.04 3.17 19.45
C ALA A 234 24.07 3.95 20.79
N LYS A 235 25.07 4.78 20.98
CA LYS A 235 25.20 5.60 22.19
C LYS A 235 24.06 6.61 22.36
N ASP A 236 23.53 7.12 21.25
CA ASP A 236 22.50 8.16 21.15
C ASP A 236 21.15 7.60 20.71
N GLU A 237 21.08 6.96 19.54
CA GLU A 237 19.83 6.57 18.89
C GLU A 237 19.88 5.13 18.36
N TRP A 238 18.75 4.67 17.82
CA TRP A 238 18.62 3.40 17.13
C TRP A 238 18.93 3.53 15.65
N PHE A 239 19.55 2.52 15.06
CA PHE A 239 19.81 2.41 13.63
C PHE A 239 19.65 0.97 13.14
N ILE A 240 19.48 0.78 11.84
CA ILE A 240 19.42 -0.55 11.21
C ILE A 240 20.80 -0.95 10.71
N LEU A 241 21.23 -2.18 11.04
CA LEU A 241 22.35 -2.89 10.45
C LEU A 241 21.79 -4.05 9.61
N ALA A 242 22.07 -4.06 8.31
CA ALA A 242 21.54 -5.04 7.36
C ALA A 242 22.68 -5.87 6.73
N CYS A 243 23.18 -6.85 7.46
CA CYS A 243 24.22 -7.76 6.98
C CYS A 243 23.58 -8.95 6.25
N GLY A 244 23.59 -8.93 4.91
CA GLY A 244 22.88 -9.89 4.07
C GLY A 244 23.74 -11.05 3.52
N ASN A 245 25.07 -11.03 3.71
CA ASN A 245 25.98 -12.08 3.21
C ASN A 245 27.26 -12.20 4.04
N ASP A 246 28.07 -13.21 3.73
CA ASP A 246 29.29 -13.55 4.51
C ASP A 246 30.37 -12.46 4.42
N ALA A 247 30.53 -11.83 3.25
CA ALA A 247 31.50 -10.73 3.10
C ALA A 247 31.11 -9.52 3.96
N GLN A 248 29.82 -9.20 4.03
CA GLN A 248 29.31 -8.13 4.90
C GLN A 248 29.46 -8.49 6.39
N PHE A 249 29.34 -9.77 6.76
CA PHE A 249 29.61 -10.20 8.14
C PHE A 249 31.07 -9.96 8.56
N ILE A 250 32.01 -10.27 7.67
CA ILE A 250 33.43 -9.93 7.87
C ILE A 250 33.58 -8.41 8.05
N GLY A 251 32.95 -7.61 7.18
CA GLY A 251 32.95 -6.14 7.30
C GLY A 251 32.37 -5.63 8.61
N VAL A 252 31.29 -6.27 9.13
CA VAL A 252 30.73 -5.96 10.45
C VAL A 252 31.77 -6.22 11.55
N CYS A 253 32.44 -7.36 11.51
CA CYS A 253 33.46 -7.69 12.49
C CYS A 253 34.67 -6.74 12.43
N GLU A 254 35.09 -6.33 11.24
CA GLU A 254 36.19 -5.38 11.05
C GLU A 254 35.79 -3.96 11.55
N ALA A 255 34.62 -3.47 11.17
CA ALA A 255 34.13 -2.16 11.60
C ALA A 255 33.96 -2.06 13.13
N THR A 256 33.51 -3.14 13.77
CA THR A 256 33.28 -3.20 15.22
C THR A 256 34.51 -3.60 16.01
N GLY A 257 35.50 -4.22 15.35
CA GLY A 257 36.65 -4.84 16.02
C GLY A 257 36.33 -6.15 16.75
N ALA A 258 35.17 -6.76 16.50
CA ALA A 258 34.70 -8.01 17.10
C ALA A 258 35.40 -9.23 16.47
N LYS A 259 36.72 -9.35 16.66
CA LYS A 259 37.54 -10.38 16.04
C LYS A 259 37.17 -11.79 16.50
N GLU A 260 36.64 -11.95 17.71
CA GLU A 260 36.14 -13.20 18.28
C GLU A 260 34.98 -13.81 17.47
N LEU A 261 34.27 -13.00 16.67
CA LEU A 261 33.24 -13.48 15.78
C LEU A 261 33.77 -13.98 14.42
N LEU A 262 35.07 -13.75 14.11
CA LEU A 262 35.75 -14.25 12.90
C LEU A 262 36.25 -15.66 13.10
N ARG A 263 35.39 -16.61 13.31
CA ARG A 263 35.71 -18.04 13.50
C ARG A 263 34.93 -18.91 12.51
N SER A 264 35.42 -20.13 12.26
CA SER A 264 34.90 -21.05 11.22
C SER A 264 33.43 -21.38 11.39
N GLU A 265 32.94 -21.48 12.64
CA GLU A 265 31.55 -21.80 12.98
C GLU A 265 30.56 -20.69 12.57
N LEU A 266 31.02 -19.45 12.39
CA LEU A 266 30.23 -18.30 12.00
C LEU A 266 30.48 -17.87 10.53
N ALA A 267 31.25 -18.67 9.78
CA ALA A 267 31.62 -18.33 8.42
C ALA A 267 30.40 -18.23 7.46
N ASP A 268 29.36 -18.99 7.72
CA ASP A 268 28.12 -18.98 6.95
C ASP A 268 26.90 -18.51 7.78
N ASN A 269 25.80 -18.24 7.09
CA ASN A 269 24.58 -17.78 7.75
C ASN A 269 23.93 -18.82 8.66
N ALA A 270 24.10 -20.11 8.39
CA ALA A 270 23.55 -21.17 9.23
C ALA A 270 24.21 -21.18 10.62
N GLY A 271 25.54 -21.09 10.66
CA GLY A 271 26.30 -20.96 11.91
C GLY A 271 25.94 -19.68 12.67
N ARG A 272 25.78 -18.55 11.95
CA ARG A 272 25.35 -17.29 12.58
C ARG A 272 23.93 -17.33 13.14
N LEU A 273 23.02 -18.02 12.48
CA LEU A 273 21.65 -18.23 12.98
C LEU A 273 21.66 -19.04 14.29
N ALA A 274 22.50 -20.09 14.35
CA ALA A 274 22.63 -20.91 15.56
C ALA A 274 23.25 -20.14 16.74
N ALA A 275 24.09 -19.14 16.45
CA ALA A 275 24.77 -18.31 17.45
C ALA A 275 24.16 -16.87 17.53
N ARG A 276 22.90 -16.69 17.14
CA ARG A 276 22.23 -15.37 17.08
C ARG A 276 22.44 -14.55 18.34
N ASP A 277 22.10 -15.09 19.49
CA ASP A 277 22.11 -14.34 20.75
C ASP A 277 23.52 -13.88 21.11
N GLU A 278 24.51 -14.73 20.95
CA GLU A 278 25.92 -14.40 21.15
C GLU A 278 26.39 -13.26 20.25
N ILE A 279 26.07 -13.34 18.96
CA ILE A 279 26.45 -12.30 17.96
C ILE A 279 25.79 -10.97 18.32
N VAL A 280 24.48 -10.99 18.59
CA VAL A 280 23.71 -9.79 18.89
C VAL A 280 24.18 -9.14 20.19
N GLU A 281 24.43 -9.92 21.23
CA GLU A 281 24.96 -9.43 22.52
C GLU A 281 26.33 -8.78 22.32
N THR A 282 27.28 -9.50 21.68
CA THR A 282 28.63 -8.99 21.41
C THR A 282 28.62 -7.68 20.67
N LEU A 283 27.87 -7.61 19.55
CA LEU A 283 27.75 -6.41 18.75
C LEU A 283 27.09 -5.27 19.52
N SER A 284 26.03 -5.56 20.30
CA SER A 284 25.32 -4.54 21.09
C SER A 284 26.21 -3.87 22.12
N LEU A 285 27.07 -4.62 22.80
CA LEU A 285 28.03 -4.08 23.77
C LEU A 285 29.06 -3.14 23.12
N ILE A 286 29.45 -3.41 21.88
CA ILE A 286 30.42 -2.60 21.16
C ILE A 286 29.73 -1.37 20.58
N ILE A 287 28.55 -1.55 19.93
CA ILE A 287 27.82 -0.52 19.21
C ILE A 287 27.38 0.63 20.14
N ARG A 288 27.00 0.35 21.38
CA ARG A 288 26.62 1.37 22.36
C ARG A 288 27.74 2.36 22.74
N LYS A 289 28.97 2.12 22.32
CA LYS A 289 30.12 2.99 22.67
C LYS A 289 30.23 4.24 21.81
N HIS A 290 29.65 4.23 20.60
CA HIS A 290 29.74 5.33 19.64
C HIS A 290 28.35 5.76 19.13
N PRO A 291 28.19 7.02 18.65
CA PRO A 291 26.94 7.52 18.11
C PRO A 291 26.63 6.88 16.72
N VAL A 292 25.39 7.06 16.26
CA VAL A 292 24.89 6.49 14.98
C VAL A 292 25.75 6.93 13.80
N ASP A 293 26.12 8.20 13.69
CA ASP A 293 26.91 8.71 12.58
C ASP A 293 28.28 8.04 12.46
N TYR A 294 28.91 7.71 13.59
CA TYR A 294 30.15 6.94 13.62
C TYR A 294 29.94 5.57 12.98
N TRP A 295 28.86 4.87 13.34
CA TRP A 295 28.58 3.52 12.83
C TRP A 295 28.19 3.53 11.36
N ILE A 296 27.38 4.51 10.92
CA ILE A 296 27.03 4.68 9.50
C ILE A 296 28.30 4.83 8.67
N SER A 297 29.24 5.68 9.11
CA SER A 297 30.52 5.87 8.42
C SER A 297 31.38 4.59 8.42
N ALA A 298 31.53 3.93 9.59
CA ALA A 298 32.36 2.75 9.73
C ALA A 298 31.84 1.56 8.90
N PHE A 299 30.54 1.28 8.94
CA PHE A 299 29.92 0.21 8.17
C PHE A 299 29.91 0.51 6.68
N SER A 300 29.66 1.76 6.27
CA SER A 300 29.71 2.17 4.86
C SER A 300 31.09 1.92 4.24
N GLN A 301 32.17 2.18 4.97
CA GLN A 301 33.54 1.91 4.52
C GLN A 301 33.81 0.43 4.26
N GLN A 302 33.05 -0.45 4.92
CA GLN A 302 33.13 -1.90 4.75
C GLN A 302 32.07 -2.44 3.78
N GLY A 303 31.29 -1.57 3.12
CA GLY A 303 30.22 -1.98 2.20
C GLY A 303 29.05 -2.68 2.88
N VAL A 304 28.85 -2.42 4.19
CA VAL A 304 27.74 -2.97 4.96
C VAL A 304 26.60 -1.96 5.02
N PRO A 305 25.39 -2.29 4.56
CA PRO A 305 24.25 -1.39 4.64
C PRO A 305 23.85 -1.07 6.09
N CYS A 306 23.76 0.21 6.37
CA CYS A 306 23.45 0.74 7.69
C CYS A 306 22.72 2.08 7.53
N THR A 307 21.59 2.27 8.22
CA THR A 307 20.78 3.49 8.08
C THR A 307 20.18 3.92 9.42
N PRO A 308 20.03 5.24 9.68
CA PRO A 308 19.27 5.71 10.83
C PRO A 308 17.79 5.32 10.71
N ILE A 309 17.06 5.38 11.82
CA ILE A 309 15.60 5.28 11.84
C ILE A 309 15.05 6.70 11.85
N LEU A 310 14.54 7.16 10.71
CA LEU A 310 14.04 8.51 10.53
C LEU A 310 12.57 8.65 10.90
N SER A 311 12.19 9.80 11.40
CA SER A 311 10.80 10.24 11.47
C SER A 311 10.25 10.50 10.06
N VAL A 312 8.93 10.64 9.92
CA VAL A 312 8.29 10.93 8.62
C VAL A 312 8.81 12.24 8.03
N SER A 313 8.95 13.30 8.85
CA SER A 313 9.45 14.59 8.38
C SER A 313 10.90 14.52 7.92
N GLU A 314 11.76 13.81 8.65
CA GLU A 314 13.15 13.60 8.26
C GLU A 314 13.27 12.78 6.98
N ALA A 315 12.44 11.73 6.81
CA ALA A 315 12.43 10.92 5.60
C ALA A 315 12.02 11.72 4.35
N PHE A 316 11.04 12.62 4.45
CA PHE A 316 10.68 13.52 3.34
C PHE A 316 11.67 14.67 3.14
N GLY A 317 12.45 15.05 4.17
CA GLY A 317 13.56 16.01 4.11
C GLY A 317 14.89 15.41 3.64
N ASP A 318 14.99 14.08 3.52
CA ASP A 318 16.19 13.40 3.05
C ASP A 318 16.60 13.85 1.65
N ILE A 319 17.92 13.99 1.41
CA ILE A 319 18.46 14.47 0.13
C ILE A 319 17.98 13.63 -1.06
N GLN A 320 17.81 12.33 -0.89
CA GLN A 320 17.32 11.45 -1.94
C GLN A 320 15.82 11.67 -2.19
N ALA A 321 15.02 11.83 -1.15
CA ALA A 321 13.59 12.11 -1.27
C ALA A 321 13.36 13.44 -2.00
N VAL A 322 14.09 14.49 -1.61
CA VAL A 322 14.05 15.81 -2.26
C VAL A 322 14.51 15.73 -3.71
N ALA A 323 15.68 15.12 -3.97
CA ALA A 323 16.23 14.99 -5.33
C ALA A 323 15.32 14.18 -6.27
N ARG A 324 14.55 13.24 -5.73
CA ARG A 324 13.58 12.44 -6.50
C ARG A 324 12.18 13.05 -6.53
N GLY A 325 11.94 14.23 -5.95
CA GLY A 325 10.63 14.87 -5.94
C GLY A 325 9.56 13.98 -5.27
N ALA A 326 9.82 13.57 -4.02
CA ALA A 326 8.91 12.70 -3.26
C ALA A 326 7.56 13.37 -2.95
N LEU A 327 7.49 14.70 -3.06
CA LEU A 327 6.27 15.49 -2.96
C LEU A 327 5.97 16.19 -4.29
N TRP A 328 4.70 16.21 -4.66
CA TRP A 328 4.15 17.04 -5.72
C TRP A 328 3.43 18.24 -5.10
N ASN A 329 3.65 19.42 -5.64
CA ASN A 329 2.84 20.59 -5.30
C ASN A 329 1.67 20.70 -6.29
N ILE A 330 0.45 20.54 -5.79
CA ILE A 330 -0.78 20.59 -6.59
C ILE A 330 -1.60 21.79 -6.10
N SER A 331 -1.65 22.84 -6.90
CA SER A 331 -2.40 24.08 -6.57
C SER A 331 -2.04 24.67 -5.21
N GLY A 332 -0.74 24.62 -4.84
CA GLY A 332 -0.25 25.17 -3.59
C GLY A 332 -0.28 24.20 -2.39
N GLN A 333 -0.73 22.97 -2.59
CA GLN A 333 -0.78 21.93 -1.58
C GLN A 333 0.16 20.79 -1.92
N ASP A 334 0.95 20.34 -0.95
CA ASP A 334 1.85 19.22 -1.13
C ASP A 334 1.09 17.88 -1.00
N SER A 335 1.41 16.95 -1.87
CA SER A 335 0.87 15.58 -1.92
C SER A 335 2.01 14.59 -2.17
N VAL A 336 1.92 13.40 -1.57
CA VAL A 336 2.92 12.34 -1.78
C VAL A 336 2.90 11.89 -3.23
N ALA A 337 4.05 11.95 -3.90
CA ALA A 337 4.20 11.67 -5.32
C ALA A 337 4.05 10.16 -5.64
N ASN A 338 3.47 9.84 -6.80
CA ASN A 338 3.43 8.47 -7.29
C ASN A 338 4.85 7.99 -7.66
N ALA A 339 5.19 6.76 -7.26
CA ALA A 339 6.50 6.17 -7.55
C ALA A 339 6.76 5.95 -9.07
N LEU A 340 5.69 5.82 -9.87
CA LEU A 340 5.77 5.64 -11.33
C LEU A 340 6.05 6.95 -12.11
N ARG A 341 6.30 8.07 -11.43
CA ARG A 341 6.66 9.36 -12.04
C ARG A 341 7.94 9.35 -12.89
N PHE A 342 8.71 8.27 -12.84
CA PHE A 342 9.93 8.10 -13.62
C PHE A 342 9.79 7.12 -14.80
N MET A 343 8.59 6.76 -15.20
CA MET A 343 8.38 6.01 -16.45
C MET A 343 8.85 6.86 -17.64
N SER A 344 9.70 6.30 -18.49
CA SER A 344 10.42 7.07 -19.51
C SER A 344 9.55 7.63 -20.65
N LYS A 345 8.34 7.10 -20.85
CA LYS A 345 7.43 7.50 -21.93
C LYS A 345 6.10 8.05 -21.42
N THR A 346 5.55 7.45 -20.38
CA THR A 346 4.24 7.78 -19.81
C THR A 346 4.35 7.93 -18.29
N PRO A 347 5.19 8.87 -17.79
CA PRO A 347 5.37 9.06 -16.36
C PRO A 347 4.04 9.41 -15.70
N ALA A 348 3.80 8.87 -14.51
CA ALA A 348 2.68 9.30 -13.68
C ALA A 348 2.78 10.82 -13.40
N GLN A 349 1.68 11.52 -13.50
CA GLN A 349 1.59 12.96 -13.32
C GLN A 349 0.62 13.30 -12.18
N PRO A 350 0.86 14.38 -11.43
CA PRO A 350 -0.15 14.87 -10.53
C PRO A 350 -1.37 15.31 -11.34
N GLY A 351 -2.52 14.76 -11.01
CA GLY A 351 -3.80 15.24 -11.56
C GLY A 351 -4.27 16.52 -10.85
N LEU A 352 -5.58 16.71 -10.82
CA LEU A 352 -6.21 17.77 -10.04
C LEU A 352 -6.01 17.54 -8.53
N ARG A 353 -6.19 18.58 -7.72
CA ARG A 353 -6.32 18.39 -6.26
C ARG A 353 -7.48 17.43 -5.95
N PRO A 354 -7.54 16.83 -4.76
CA PRO A 354 -8.71 16.07 -4.34
C PRO A 354 -9.98 16.93 -4.47
N PRO A 355 -11.07 16.37 -5.01
CA PRO A 355 -12.28 17.14 -5.29
C PRO A 355 -13.07 17.45 -4.01
N LYS A 356 -13.74 18.59 -3.95
CA LYS A 356 -14.81 18.82 -2.97
C LYS A 356 -15.99 17.88 -3.31
N LEU A 357 -16.82 17.63 -2.33
CA LEU A 357 -18.00 16.76 -2.50
C LEU A 357 -18.92 17.30 -3.57
N GLY A 358 -19.15 16.50 -4.63
CA GLY A 358 -20.03 16.83 -5.75
C GLY A 358 -19.53 17.94 -6.67
N GLU A 359 -18.28 18.38 -6.55
CA GLU A 359 -17.71 19.54 -7.27
C GLU A 359 -17.90 19.48 -8.79
N HIS A 360 -17.94 18.29 -9.37
CA HIS A 360 -17.93 18.10 -10.81
C HIS A 360 -19.22 17.47 -11.35
N THR A 361 -20.31 17.48 -10.57
CA THR A 361 -21.55 16.77 -10.94
C THR A 361 -22.06 17.19 -12.33
N ASP A 362 -22.22 18.50 -12.59
CA ASP A 362 -22.74 19.01 -13.86
C ASP A 362 -21.78 18.74 -15.03
N GLU A 363 -20.46 18.89 -14.79
CA GLU A 363 -19.42 18.60 -15.78
C GLU A 363 -19.44 17.12 -16.19
N ILE A 364 -19.56 16.21 -15.21
CA ILE A 364 -19.62 14.76 -15.45
C ILE A 364 -20.89 14.39 -16.22
N MET A 365 -22.01 15.00 -15.88
CA MET A 365 -23.28 14.79 -16.60
C MET A 365 -23.16 15.19 -18.08
N ALA A 366 -22.53 16.34 -18.35
CA ALA A 366 -22.29 16.78 -19.72
C ALA A 366 -21.31 15.87 -20.47
N ASP A 367 -20.16 15.56 -19.86
CA ASP A 367 -19.06 14.83 -20.52
C ASP A 367 -19.35 13.34 -20.74
N TRP A 368 -19.94 12.69 -19.74
CA TRP A 368 -20.13 11.23 -19.78
C TRP A 368 -21.46 10.86 -20.39
N LEU A 369 -22.50 11.67 -20.16
CA LEU A 369 -23.87 11.30 -20.52
C LEU A 369 -24.45 12.15 -21.68
N GLY A 370 -23.78 13.24 -22.03
CA GLY A 370 -24.26 14.14 -23.08
C GLY A 370 -25.51 14.96 -22.70
N ASP A 371 -25.81 15.06 -21.39
CA ASP A 371 -26.97 15.76 -20.85
C ASP A 371 -26.73 17.29 -20.71
N GLY A 372 -25.91 17.88 -21.57
CA GLY A 372 -25.43 19.26 -21.49
C GLY A 372 -26.04 20.22 -22.50
N GLU A 373 -27.38 20.15 -22.74
CA GLU A 373 -28.15 21.26 -23.37
C GLU A 373 -29.60 21.28 -22.88
#